data_cf0d4dcf4950b126fdf1550d3ea2813e
#
_entry.id   cf0d4dcf4950b126fdf1550d3ea2813e
#
_cell.length_a   1.000
_cell.length_b   1.000
_cell.length_c   1.000
_cell.angle_alpha   90.00
_cell.angle_beta   90.00
_cell.angle_gamma   90.00
#
_symmetry.space_group_name_H-M   'P 1'
#
loop_
_entity.id
_entity.type
_entity.pdbx_description
1 polymer ?
#
loop_
_entity_poly.entity_id
_entity_poly.type
_entity_poly.pdbx_seq_one_letter_code
_entity_poly.pdbx_strand_id
1 'polypeptide(L)'
;KDLVASGLGGINKNGGQYDFFRNRILFPIFSEQGDPIAFGGRKLPDGEGPKYKNTSDGAEIYSKSQILYGLNWAKEEAGRVDELVVCEGYTDVIGCHQAGISRAIATCGTALTQEHVRKMSRFAKKVILAFDADNAGQSAAEKVYEWESEFEILFKVADLPKGQDPGDLAFSDPDELNRIVESAKPHMQFRVDRVLAKGDFETKEGRAKAAIDAMRVIVQHPDELIRDQYIVQIADKCLIGADEIRRRASQENFKAEKSITGREVVPVKMERLTIEFQALRMLIHKPDEVTEWLHPVLLSDPLAERVYGTLISSTDLHEASQSLEGEESDLVGRLSVQDSEEDKPLGVFSRLLSLAAERKAVELESLARQSGELSEYQADISYLRRSVMELNEEGIQQIEEGIELRSWLIAKSEA
;
A
#
# COMPACT_ATOMS: atom_id res chain seq x y z
N LYS A 1 -8.79 15.78 28.08
CA LYS A 1 -7.91 16.24 26.97
C LYS A 1 -6.85 15.18 26.69
N ASP A 2 -6.12 14.70 27.70
CA ASP A 2 -4.99 13.78 27.55
C ASP A 2 -5.37 12.42 26.93
N LEU A 3 -6.54 11.87 27.26
CA LEU A 3 -7.06 10.64 26.64
C LEU A 3 -7.34 10.77 25.13
N VAL A 4 -7.73 11.95 24.69
CA VAL A 4 -7.96 12.22 23.26
C VAL A 4 -6.63 12.47 22.54
N ALA A 5 -5.73 13.24 23.16
CA ALA A 5 -4.41 13.52 22.61
C ALA A 5 -3.53 12.26 22.49
N SER A 6 -3.68 11.32 23.45
CA SER A 6 -2.98 10.02 23.41
C SER A 6 -3.60 9.00 22.47
N GLY A 7 -4.74 9.30 21.83
CA GLY A 7 -5.45 8.32 20.98
C GLY A 7 -6.12 7.17 21.74
N LEU A 8 -6.23 7.24 23.07
CA LEU A 8 -6.90 6.22 23.90
C LEU A 8 -8.39 6.45 24.07
N GLY A 9 -8.86 7.63 23.76
CA GLY A 9 -10.27 8.00 23.82
C GLY A 9 -10.67 8.91 22.68
N GLY A 10 -11.97 9.09 22.48
CA GLY A 10 -12.57 10.00 21.52
C GLY A 10 -13.71 10.80 22.12
N ILE A 11 -14.17 11.79 21.38
CA ILE A 11 -15.37 12.56 21.71
C ILE A 11 -16.41 12.27 20.63
N ASN A 12 -17.60 11.80 21.04
CA ASN A 12 -18.70 11.53 20.12
C ASN A 12 -19.39 12.84 19.69
N LYS A 13 -20.27 12.77 18.69
CA LYS A 13 -21.04 13.92 18.15
C LYS A 13 -21.86 14.68 19.20
N ASN A 14 -22.17 14.05 20.35
CA ASN A 14 -22.91 14.65 21.47
C ASN A 14 -21.98 15.18 22.59
N GLY A 15 -20.69 15.27 22.36
CA GLY A 15 -19.70 15.73 23.34
C GLY A 15 -19.34 14.70 24.42
N GLY A 16 -19.89 13.49 24.35
CA GLY A 16 -19.58 12.39 25.27
C GLY A 16 -18.22 11.77 24.99
N GLN A 17 -17.45 11.48 26.02
CA GLN A 17 -16.17 10.76 25.90
C GLN A 17 -16.42 9.26 25.75
N TYR A 18 -15.57 8.59 24.96
CA TYR A 18 -15.61 7.13 24.82
C TYR A 18 -14.21 6.54 24.72
N ASP A 19 -14.07 5.29 25.15
CA ASP A 19 -12.83 4.53 25.00
C ASP A 19 -12.66 4.10 23.54
N PHE A 20 -11.46 4.37 22.99
CA PHE A 20 -11.14 4.05 21.61
C PHE A 20 -11.03 2.53 21.38
N PHE A 21 -10.50 1.80 22.35
CA PHE A 21 -10.30 0.35 22.27
C PHE A 21 -11.32 -0.42 23.11
N ARG A 22 -12.55 -0.62 22.61
CA ARG A 22 -13.56 -1.40 23.31
C ARG A 22 -13.53 -2.87 22.90
N ASN A 23 -13.65 -3.77 23.87
CA ASN A 23 -13.68 -5.24 23.67
C ASN A 23 -12.49 -5.73 22.82
N ARG A 24 -11.26 -5.32 23.19
CA ARG A 24 -10.03 -5.67 22.48
C ARG A 24 -8.92 -6.09 23.42
N ILE A 25 -8.10 -7.03 22.95
CA ILE A 25 -6.80 -7.30 23.54
C ILE A 25 -5.86 -6.22 23.04
N LEU A 26 -5.15 -5.56 23.97
CA LEU A 26 -4.24 -4.47 23.63
C LEU A 26 -2.80 -4.96 23.56
N PHE A 27 -2.10 -4.52 22.53
CA PHE A 27 -0.68 -4.71 22.30
C PHE A 27 -0.01 -3.34 22.45
N PRO A 28 0.74 -3.08 23.53
CA PRO A 28 1.44 -1.81 23.66
C PRO A 28 2.55 -1.71 22.63
N ILE A 29 2.60 -0.58 21.94
CA ILE A 29 3.64 -0.25 20.98
C ILE A 29 4.64 0.66 21.66
N PHE A 30 5.92 0.31 21.58
CA PHE A 30 7.00 1.00 22.25
C PHE A 30 7.88 1.75 21.26
N SER A 31 8.46 2.87 21.74
CA SER A 31 9.58 3.52 21.07
C SER A 31 10.82 2.62 21.08
N GLU A 32 11.86 2.99 20.33
CA GLU A 32 13.17 2.28 20.37
C GLU A 32 13.80 2.29 21.78
N GLN A 33 13.47 3.28 22.60
CA GLN A 33 13.94 3.42 23.99
C GLN A 33 13.15 2.55 24.97
N GLY A 34 11.95 2.10 24.59
CA GLY A 34 11.07 1.28 25.42
C GLY A 34 9.96 2.06 26.11
N ASP A 35 9.71 3.30 25.70
CA ASP A 35 8.57 4.08 26.19
C ASP A 35 7.30 3.69 25.42
N PRO A 36 6.14 3.51 26.10
CA PRO A 36 4.88 3.22 25.43
C PRO A 36 4.38 4.46 24.68
N ILE A 37 4.21 4.34 23.35
CA ILE A 37 3.83 5.46 22.47
C ILE A 37 2.47 5.26 21.81
N ALA A 38 1.96 4.02 21.72
CA ALA A 38 0.70 3.70 21.10
C ALA A 38 0.20 2.31 21.53
N PHE A 39 -0.98 1.93 21.02
CA PHE A 39 -1.54 0.60 21.19
C PHE A 39 -2.08 0.06 19.85
N GLY A 40 -1.89 -1.24 19.64
CA GLY A 40 -2.68 -2.03 18.74
C GLY A 40 -3.77 -2.77 19.50
N GLY A 41 -4.95 -2.96 18.91
CA GLY A 41 -6.05 -3.65 19.54
C GLY A 41 -6.67 -4.70 18.66
N ARG A 42 -6.55 -6.00 19.01
CA ARG A 42 -7.24 -7.10 18.34
C ARG A 42 -8.61 -7.32 18.98
N LYS A 43 -9.67 -7.31 18.20
CA LYS A 43 -11.03 -7.50 18.74
C LYS A 43 -11.21 -8.91 19.32
N LEU A 44 -11.96 -9.00 20.42
CA LEU A 44 -12.45 -10.27 20.95
C LEU A 44 -13.53 -10.86 20.01
N PRO A 45 -13.83 -12.18 20.09
CA PRO A 45 -14.78 -12.83 19.20
C PRO A 45 -16.13 -12.10 19.09
N ASP A 46 -16.64 -11.57 20.21
CA ASP A 46 -17.92 -10.86 20.30
C ASP A 46 -17.77 -9.33 20.12
N GLY A 47 -16.59 -8.85 19.74
CA GLY A 47 -16.32 -7.42 19.56
C GLY A 47 -16.84 -6.90 18.22
N GLU A 48 -17.17 -5.63 18.16
CA GLU A 48 -17.59 -4.93 16.94
C GLU A 48 -16.40 -4.28 16.21
N GLY A 49 -16.59 -4.01 14.91
CA GLY A 49 -15.63 -3.29 14.07
C GLY A 49 -14.46 -4.17 13.56
N PRO A 50 -13.38 -3.56 13.03
CA PRO A 50 -12.30 -4.27 12.35
C PRO A 50 -11.55 -5.23 13.27
N LYS A 51 -10.99 -6.32 12.70
CA LYS A 51 -10.19 -7.33 13.42
C LYS A 51 -9.06 -6.70 14.21
N TYR A 52 -8.32 -5.77 13.59
CA TYR A 52 -7.28 -4.97 14.24
C TYR A 52 -7.62 -3.48 14.16
N LYS A 53 -7.25 -2.75 15.20
CA LYS A 53 -7.37 -1.30 15.30
C LYS A 53 -6.16 -0.77 16.03
N ASN A 54 -5.49 0.22 15.47
CA ASN A 54 -4.32 0.85 16.08
C ASN A 54 -4.67 2.25 16.57
N THR A 55 -3.85 2.81 17.47
CA THR A 55 -3.87 4.24 17.77
C THR A 55 -3.87 5.02 16.45
N SER A 56 -4.66 6.08 16.37
CA SER A 56 -4.80 6.90 15.15
C SER A 56 -3.43 7.42 14.72
N ASP A 57 -3.16 7.34 13.41
CA ASP A 57 -1.96 7.93 12.82
C ASP A 57 -2.04 9.45 12.93
N GLY A 58 -0.93 10.11 13.32
CA GLY A 58 -0.91 11.54 13.57
C GLY A 58 -1.10 11.94 15.04
N ALA A 59 -1.14 11.00 16.01
CA ALA A 59 -0.84 11.32 17.40
C ALA A 59 0.58 11.91 17.48
N GLU A 60 0.81 12.91 18.35
CA GLU A 60 2.09 13.65 18.44
C GLU A 60 3.35 12.76 18.54
N ILE A 61 3.20 11.53 19.05
CA ILE A 61 4.31 10.61 19.36
C ILE A 61 4.24 9.30 18.56
N TYR A 62 3.27 9.15 17.63
CA TYR A 62 3.06 7.91 16.91
C TYR A 62 2.79 8.14 15.42
N SER A 63 3.59 7.51 14.57
CA SER A 63 3.39 7.41 13.13
C SER A 63 3.65 5.98 12.67
N LYS A 64 2.67 5.35 12.04
CA LYS A 64 2.76 3.95 11.57
C LYS A 64 3.89 3.75 10.57
N SER A 65 4.11 4.73 9.70
CA SER A 65 5.16 4.68 8.66
C SER A 65 6.59 4.69 9.23
N GLN A 66 6.73 5.00 10.52
CA GLN A 66 8.02 5.14 11.18
C GLN A 66 8.26 4.14 12.31
N ILE A 67 7.24 3.42 12.76
CA ILE A 67 7.33 2.56 13.94
C ILE A 67 7.36 1.09 13.54
N LEU A 68 8.31 0.36 14.12
CA LEU A 68 8.45 -1.09 14.01
C LEU A 68 8.13 -1.71 15.36
N TYR A 69 7.04 -2.48 15.42
CA TYR A 69 6.64 -3.19 16.64
C TYR A 69 7.69 -4.23 17.02
N GLY A 70 8.03 -4.27 18.29
CA GLY A 70 9.00 -5.22 18.82
C GLY A 70 10.47 -4.80 18.64
N LEU A 71 10.77 -3.69 17.97
CA LEU A 71 12.15 -3.25 17.74
C LEU A 71 12.90 -2.98 19.05
N ASN A 72 12.23 -2.45 20.07
CA ASN A 72 12.80 -2.24 21.39
C ASN A 72 13.31 -3.53 22.05
N TRP A 73 12.70 -4.67 21.76
CA TRP A 73 13.12 -6.00 22.23
C TRP A 73 14.15 -6.64 21.29
N ALA A 74 13.94 -6.49 19.99
CA ALA A 74 14.70 -7.18 18.95
C ALA A 74 16.10 -6.59 18.70
N LYS A 75 16.30 -5.30 18.95
CA LYS A 75 17.50 -4.54 18.54
C LYS A 75 18.83 -5.10 19.05
N GLU A 76 18.87 -5.64 20.26
CA GLU A 76 20.07 -6.20 20.85
C GLU A 76 20.50 -7.48 20.12
N GLU A 77 19.56 -8.40 19.96
CA GLU A 77 19.81 -9.65 19.23
C GLU A 77 20.08 -9.39 17.75
N ALA A 78 19.32 -8.46 17.14
CA ALA A 78 19.53 -8.06 15.75
C ALA A 78 20.95 -7.55 15.50
N GLY A 79 21.46 -6.70 16.39
CA GLY A 79 22.84 -6.20 16.31
C GLY A 79 23.89 -7.29 16.52
N ARG A 80 23.58 -8.29 17.36
CA ARG A 80 24.50 -9.41 17.67
C ARG A 80 24.66 -10.36 16.47
N VAL A 81 23.55 -10.68 15.77
CA VAL A 81 23.55 -11.64 14.65
C VAL A 81 23.55 -10.98 13.28
N ASP A 82 23.51 -9.65 13.23
CA ASP A 82 23.44 -8.83 12.01
C ASP A 82 22.23 -9.22 11.13
N GLU A 83 21.07 -9.45 11.76
CA GLU A 83 19.87 -9.90 11.08
C GLU A 83 18.59 -9.49 11.81
N LEU A 84 17.57 -9.04 11.05
CA LEU A 84 16.21 -8.80 11.51
C LEU A 84 15.24 -9.70 10.76
N VAL A 85 14.15 -10.11 11.43
CA VAL A 85 13.02 -10.81 10.82
C VAL A 85 11.81 -9.89 10.86
N VAL A 86 11.22 -9.57 9.71
CA VAL A 86 10.07 -8.66 9.59
C VAL A 86 8.82 -9.46 9.31
N CYS A 87 7.85 -9.37 10.21
CA CYS A 87 6.53 -9.99 10.14
C CYS A 87 5.46 -8.93 9.83
N GLU A 88 4.21 -9.36 9.59
CA GLU A 88 3.09 -8.46 9.34
C GLU A 88 2.47 -7.92 10.63
N GLY A 89 2.29 -8.76 11.65
CA GLY A 89 1.47 -8.45 12.81
C GLY A 89 2.09 -8.70 14.18
N TYR A 90 1.36 -8.27 15.20
CA TYR A 90 1.73 -8.40 16.62
C TYR A 90 1.89 -9.86 17.04
N THR A 91 0.96 -10.70 16.63
CA THR A 91 0.93 -12.14 16.97
C THR A 91 2.10 -12.89 16.39
N ASP A 92 2.53 -12.49 15.20
CA ASP A 92 3.67 -13.11 14.52
C ASP A 92 4.97 -12.83 15.24
N VAL A 93 5.16 -11.57 15.66
CA VAL A 93 6.33 -11.18 16.47
C VAL A 93 6.36 -11.94 17.78
N ILE A 94 5.21 -12.01 18.48
CA ILE A 94 5.12 -12.75 19.75
C ILE A 94 5.42 -14.23 19.53
N GLY A 95 4.85 -14.85 18.49
CA GLY A 95 5.12 -16.24 18.13
C GLY A 95 6.60 -16.47 17.82
N CYS A 96 7.21 -15.61 16.97
CA CYS A 96 8.63 -15.68 16.65
C CYS A 96 9.51 -15.62 17.90
N HIS A 97 9.23 -14.67 18.81
CA HIS A 97 9.97 -14.55 20.08
C HIS A 97 9.82 -15.81 20.96
N GLN A 98 8.62 -16.40 21.02
CA GLN A 98 8.39 -17.66 21.73
C GLN A 98 9.14 -18.85 21.09
N ALA A 99 9.27 -18.85 19.76
CA ALA A 99 10.05 -19.83 19.03
C ALA A 99 11.58 -19.59 19.08
N GLY A 100 12.05 -18.58 19.83
CA GLY A 100 13.47 -18.26 19.98
C GLY A 100 14.02 -17.28 18.92
N ILE A 101 13.18 -16.76 18.02
CA ILE A 101 13.55 -15.74 17.02
C ILE A 101 13.34 -14.34 17.61
N SER A 102 14.16 -13.97 18.61
CA SER A 102 13.99 -12.74 19.39
C SER A 102 14.34 -11.45 18.63
N ARG A 103 14.85 -11.57 17.39
CA ARG A 103 15.10 -10.47 16.45
C ARG A 103 13.92 -10.17 15.52
N ALA A 104 12.73 -10.70 15.80
CA ALA A 104 11.51 -10.47 15.02
C ALA A 104 10.86 -9.12 15.37
N ILE A 105 10.38 -8.42 14.34
CA ILE A 105 9.68 -7.12 14.39
C ILE A 105 8.50 -7.14 13.42
N ALA A 106 7.59 -6.15 13.51
CA ALA A 106 6.49 -6.03 12.53
C ALA A 106 6.18 -4.59 12.14
N THR A 107 5.63 -4.41 10.94
CA THR A 107 5.12 -3.14 10.41
C THR A 107 3.70 -2.82 10.88
N CYS A 108 2.97 -3.82 11.41
CA CYS A 108 1.64 -3.71 12.03
C CYS A 108 0.58 -3.00 11.17
N GLY A 109 0.35 -3.55 9.96
CA GLY A 109 -0.75 -3.13 9.09
C GLY A 109 -0.41 -1.95 8.18
N THR A 110 0.89 -1.70 7.96
CA THR A 110 1.38 -0.82 6.90
C THR A 110 2.35 -1.59 5.99
N ALA A 111 2.44 -1.17 4.72
CA ALA A 111 3.51 -1.65 3.86
C ALA A 111 4.89 -1.24 4.42
N LEU A 112 5.92 -1.95 4.04
CA LEU A 112 7.29 -1.58 4.39
C LEU A 112 7.63 -0.22 3.75
N THR A 113 8.11 0.74 4.55
CA THR A 113 8.48 2.09 4.12
C THR A 113 9.99 2.29 4.12
N GLN A 114 10.47 3.32 3.41
CA GLN A 114 11.87 3.71 3.44
C GLN A 114 12.36 4.08 4.86
N GLU A 115 11.49 4.71 5.66
CA GLU A 115 11.80 5.03 7.06
C GLU A 115 11.96 3.78 7.92
N HIS A 116 11.13 2.76 7.70
CA HIS A 116 11.32 1.45 8.32
C HIS A 116 12.68 0.85 7.96
N VAL A 117 13.04 0.87 6.67
CA VAL A 117 14.33 0.34 6.19
C VAL A 117 15.49 1.12 6.76
N ARG A 118 15.42 2.46 6.78
CA ARG A 118 16.43 3.32 7.41
C ARG A 118 16.63 3.00 8.90
N LYS A 119 15.54 2.70 9.63
CA LYS A 119 15.65 2.27 11.03
C LYS A 119 16.31 0.90 11.16
N MET A 120 15.88 -0.07 10.35
CA MET A 120 16.44 -1.42 10.37
C MET A 120 17.94 -1.43 10.05
N SER A 121 18.39 -0.59 9.09
CA SER A 121 19.82 -0.53 8.68
C SER A 121 20.78 -0.11 9.79
N ARG A 122 20.27 0.52 10.85
CA ARG A 122 21.03 0.89 12.04
C ARG A 122 21.35 -0.30 12.94
N PHE A 123 20.58 -1.39 12.82
CA PHE A 123 20.69 -2.55 13.70
C PHE A 123 21.15 -3.81 12.99
N ALA A 124 20.89 -3.95 11.67
CA ALA A 124 21.27 -5.15 10.93
C ALA A 124 21.47 -4.85 9.44
N LYS A 125 22.35 -5.63 8.79
CA LYS A 125 22.57 -5.61 7.35
C LYS A 125 21.78 -6.67 6.59
N LYS A 126 21.11 -7.58 7.31
CA LYS A 126 20.23 -8.59 6.71
C LYS A 126 18.82 -8.42 7.25
N VAL A 127 17.85 -8.43 6.37
CA VAL A 127 16.43 -8.34 6.68
C VAL A 127 15.71 -9.50 6.04
N ILE A 128 15.14 -10.39 6.85
CA ILE A 128 14.33 -11.51 6.38
C ILE A 128 12.87 -11.11 6.42
N LEU A 129 12.23 -11.09 5.26
CA LEU A 129 10.79 -10.86 5.14
C LEU A 129 10.05 -12.18 5.38
N ALA A 130 9.34 -12.28 6.50
CA ALA A 130 8.49 -13.39 6.88
C ALA A 130 7.02 -12.99 6.75
N PHE A 131 6.62 -12.66 5.52
CA PHE A 131 5.26 -12.30 5.14
C PHE A 131 4.56 -13.50 4.52
N ASP A 132 3.22 -13.47 4.46
CA ASP A 132 2.46 -14.42 3.66
C ASP A 132 3.02 -14.48 2.23
N ALA A 133 3.17 -15.68 1.72
CA ALA A 133 3.85 -15.97 0.46
C ALA A 133 3.30 -15.17 -0.75
N ASP A 134 2.01 -14.76 -0.71
CA ASP A 134 1.39 -13.98 -1.77
C ASP A 134 1.70 -12.48 -1.63
N ASN A 135 1.90 -11.97 -0.41
CA ASN A 135 2.22 -10.56 -0.13
C ASN A 135 3.72 -10.25 -0.24
N ALA A 136 4.62 -11.17 0.12
CA ALA A 136 6.06 -10.96 0.08
C ALA A 136 6.62 -10.70 -1.34
N GLY A 137 5.89 -11.11 -2.37
CA GLY A 137 6.34 -11.03 -3.77
C GLY A 137 5.89 -9.80 -4.54
N GLN A 138 4.87 -9.08 -4.12
CA GLN A 138 4.24 -8.06 -4.95
C GLN A 138 4.43 -6.61 -4.47
N SER A 139 4.30 -6.33 -3.18
CA SER A 139 4.20 -4.94 -2.71
C SER A 139 5.52 -4.18 -2.54
N ALA A 140 6.66 -4.86 -2.54
CA ALA A 140 7.96 -4.22 -2.30
C ALA A 140 8.99 -4.46 -3.41
N ALA A 141 8.64 -5.23 -4.46
CA ALA A 141 9.60 -5.84 -5.37
C ALA A 141 10.57 -4.87 -6.08
N GLU A 142 10.10 -3.70 -6.50
CA GLU A 142 10.95 -2.71 -7.19
C GLU A 142 11.74 -1.86 -6.19
N LYS A 143 11.10 -1.44 -5.10
CA LYS A 143 11.72 -0.60 -4.07
C LYS A 143 12.78 -1.34 -3.25
N VAL A 144 12.65 -2.67 -3.07
CA VAL A 144 13.62 -3.47 -2.32
C VAL A 144 15.04 -3.31 -2.88
N TYR A 145 15.22 -3.35 -4.21
CA TYR A 145 16.55 -3.22 -4.81
C TYR A 145 17.14 -1.82 -4.67
N GLU A 146 16.29 -0.78 -4.70
CA GLU A 146 16.73 0.60 -4.42
C GLU A 146 17.19 0.70 -2.97
N TRP A 147 16.43 0.15 -2.02
CA TRP A 147 16.77 0.15 -0.60
C TRP A 147 18.01 -0.71 -0.27
N GLU A 148 18.19 -1.86 -0.96
CA GLU A 148 19.40 -2.66 -0.81
C GLU A 148 20.65 -1.85 -1.14
N SER A 149 20.59 -1.05 -2.21
CA SER A 149 21.68 -0.19 -2.62
C SER A 149 21.84 1.04 -1.72
N GLU A 150 20.74 1.71 -1.36
CA GLU A 150 20.76 2.97 -0.58
C GLU A 150 21.21 2.74 0.86
N PHE A 151 20.75 1.65 1.49
CA PHE A 151 20.99 1.39 2.93
C PHE A 151 22.00 0.28 3.18
N GLU A 152 22.58 -0.29 2.14
CA GLU A 152 23.50 -1.44 2.22
C GLU A 152 22.91 -2.60 3.04
N ILE A 153 21.65 -2.93 2.79
CA ILE A 153 20.91 -4.03 3.40
C ILE A 153 20.69 -5.13 2.37
N LEU A 154 20.77 -6.39 2.81
CA LEU A 154 20.37 -7.55 2.01
C LEU A 154 18.99 -8.03 2.46
N PHE A 155 18.01 -7.97 1.56
CA PHE A 155 16.71 -8.56 1.79
C PHE A 155 16.66 -10.04 1.40
N LYS A 156 16.13 -10.82 2.31
CA LYS A 156 15.83 -12.24 2.11
C LYS A 156 14.33 -12.50 2.35
N VAL A 157 13.84 -13.62 1.85
CA VAL A 157 12.44 -14.06 2.04
C VAL A 157 12.43 -15.42 2.71
N ALA A 158 11.69 -15.52 3.79
CA ALA A 158 11.33 -16.79 4.42
C ALA A 158 10.12 -17.37 3.67
N ASP A 159 10.29 -18.52 3.01
CA ASP A 159 9.26 -19.16 2.19
C ASP A 159 8.30 -19.97 3.07
N LEU A 160 7.31 -19.30 3.64
CA LEU A 160 6.33 -19.90 4.54
C LEU A 160 5.38 -20.85 3.79
N PRO A 161 4.89 -21.92 4.43
CA PRO A 161 3.87 -22.78 3.87
C PRO A 161 2.60 -21.98 3.54
N LYS A 162 1.95 -22.33 2.43
CA LYS A 162 0.77 -21.61 1.96
C LYS A 162 -0.34 -21.57 3.00
N GLY A 163 -0.82 -20.35 3.33
CA GLY A 163 -1.91 -20.13 4.27
C GLY A 163 -1.53 -20.22 5.75
N GLN A 164 -0.23 -20.21 6.06
CA GLN A 164 0.28 -20.11 7.43
C GLN A 164 1.06 -18.82 7.60
N ASP A 165 0.79 -18.10 8.69
CA ASP A 165 1.59 -16.97 9.12
C ASP A 165 2.70 -17.44 10.11
N PRO A 166 3.69 -16.57 10.40
CA PRO A 166 4.73 -16.91 11.38
C PRO A 166 4.19 -17.23 12.78
N GLY A 167 3.08 -16.59 13.17
CA GLY A 167 2.44 -16.83 14.47
C GLY A 167 1.82 -18.21 14.56
N ASP A 168 1.09 -18.64 13.53
CA ASP A 168 0.50 -19.97 13.45
C ASP A 168 1.57 -21.05 13.43
N LEU A 169 2.64 -20.85 12.66
CA LEU A 169 3.74 -21.80 12.55
C LEU A 169 4.56 -21.87 13.83
N ALA A 170 4.79 -20.74 14.51
CA ALA A 170 5.46 -20.71 15.81
C ALA A 170 4.72 -21.53 16.87
N PHE A 171 3.38 -21.56 16.79
CA PHE A 171 2.55 -22.34 17.70
C PHE A 171 2.50 -23.83 17.35
N SER A 172 2.43 -24.19 16.06
CA SER A 172 2.25 -25.55 15.60
C SER A 172 3.57 -26.32 15.46
N ASP A 173 4.62 -25.69 14.91
CA ASP A 173 5.94 -26.27 14.67
C ASP A 173 7.05 -25.18 14.72
N PRO A 174 7.49 -24.78 15.92
CA PRO A 174 8.53 -23.74 16.09
C PRO A 174 9.88 -24.14 15.46
N ASP A 175 10.18 -25.43 15.39
CA ASP A 175 11.43 -25.91 14.75
C ASP A 175 11.39 -25.73 13.23
N GLU A 176 10.22 -25.93 12.61
CA GLU A 176 10.03 -25.63 11.18
C GLU A 176 10.15 -24.14 10.90
N LEU A 177 9.55 -23.28 11.72
CA LEU A 177 9.69 -21.82 11.58
C LEU A 177 11.18 -21.41 11.64
N ASN A 178 11.94 -21.93 12.59
CA ASN A 178 13.38 -21.67 12.69
C ASN A 178 14.11 -22.10 11.41
N ARG A 179 13.85 -23.33 10.92
CA ARG A 179 14.47 -23.82 9.68
C ARG A 179 14.15 -22.96 8.46
N ILE A 180 12.91 -22.49 8.33
CA ILE A 180 12.48 -21.60 7.24
C ILE A 180 13.21 -20.26 7.33
N VAL A 181 13.30 -19.65 8.50
CA VAL A 181 14.02 -18.40 8.70
C VAL A 181 15.51 -18.57 8.40
N GLU A 182 16.15 -19.63 8.87
CA GLU A 182 17.56 -19.92 8.59
C GLU A 182 17.84 -20.18 7.11
N SER A 183 16.91 -20.81 6.40
CA SER A 183 17.01 -21.10 4.96
C SER A 183 16.50 -19.98 4.06
N ALA A 184 16.19 -18.80 4.60
CA ALA A 184 15.69 -17.66 3.84
C ALA A 184 16.62 -17.30 2.67
N LYS A 185 16.03 -17.12 1.50
CA LYS A 185 16.72 -16.86 0.24
C LYS A 185 16.78 -15.36 -0.07
N PRO A 186 17.83 -14.88 -0.78
CA PRO A 186 17.83 -13.53 -1.32
C PRO A 186 16.52 -13.26 -2.07
N HIS A 187 16.00 -12.03 -1.95
CA HIS A 187 14.70 -11.66 -2.53
C HIS A 187 14.59 -11.99 -4.03
N MET A 188 15.62 -11.68 -4.83
CA MET A 188 15.68 -12.04 -6.26
C MET A 188 15.61 -13.56 -6.47
N GLN A 189 16.39 -14.34 -5.70
CA GLN A 189 16.38 -15.79 -5.81
C GLN A 189 14.99 -16.37 -5.55
N PHE A 190 14.34 -15.91 -4.49
CA PHE A 190 12.97 -16.33 -4.17
C PHE A 190 12.00 -16.07 -5.32
N ARG A 191 12.05 -14.87 -5.92
CA ARG A 191 11.17 -14.51 -7.04
C ARG A 191 11.42 -15.36 -8.28
N VAL A 192 12.69 -15.59 -8.62
CA VAL A 192 13.08 -16.44 -9.75
C VAL A 192 12.62 -17.88 -9.51
N ASP A 193 12.87 -18.43 -8.32
CA ASP A 193 12.44 -19.79 -7.95
C ASP A 193 10.93 -19.97 -8.07
N ARG A 194 10.13 -18.98 -7.60
CA ARG A 194 8.66 -19.02 -7.70
C ARG A 194 8.15 -19.01 -9.14
N VAL A 195 8.77 -18.22 -10.00
CA VAL A 195 8.40 -18.20 -11.43
C VAL A 195 8.76 -19.52 -12.09
N LEU A 196 9.98 -20.03 -11.84
CA LEU A 196 10.43 -21.29 -12.41
C LEU A 196 9.60 -22.47 -11.89
N ALA A 197 9.16 -22.46 -10.61
CA ALA A 197 8.32 -23.51 -10.04
C ALA A 197 6.95 -23.67 -10.74
N LYS A 198 6.45 -22.61 -11.38
CA LYS A 198 5.21 -22.62 -12.17
C LYS A 198 5.42 -23.04 -13.63
N GLY A 199 6.68 -23.18 -14.08
CA GLY A 199 7.03 -23.50 -15.46
C GLY A 199 6.74 -24.94 -15.84
N ASP A 200 6.33 -25.14 -17.08
CA ASP A 200 6.28 -26.49 -17.71
C ASP A 200 7.66 -26.79 -18.32
N PHE A 201 8.38 -27.74 -17.73
CA PHE A 201 9.71 -28.16 -18.19
C PHE A 201 9.69 -29.42 -19.07
N GLU A 202 8.54 -30.03 -19.28
CA GLU A 202 8.40 -31.22 -20.14
C GLU A 202 8.44 -30.83 -21.61
N THR A 203 7.84 -29.69 -21.98
CA THR A 203 7.80 -29.20 -23.37
C THR A 203 8.88 -28.15 -23.65
N LYS A 204 9.31 -28.03 -24.92
CA LYS A 204 10.26 -27.00 -25.36
C LYS A 204 9.64 -25.59 -25.23
N GLU A 205 8.38 -25.49 -25.57
CA GLU A 205 7.57 -24.26 -25.49
C GLU A 205 7.41 -23.82 -24.03
N GLY A 206 7.14 -24.76 -23.11
CA GLY A 206 7.01 -24.50 -21.69
C GLY A 206 8.34 -24.02 -21.07
N ARG A 207 9.46 -24.65 -21.43
CA ARG A 207 10.79 -24.19 -21.01
C ARG A 207 11.11 -22.78 -21.52
N ALA A 208 10.78 -22.50 -22.78
CA ALA A 208 10.99 -21.18 -23.35
C ALA A 208 10.14 -20.11 -22.64
N LYS A 209 8.89 -20.43 -22.32
CA LYS A 209 7.99 -19.53 -21.57
C LYS A 209 8.53 -19.29 -20.17
N ALA A 210 8.91 -20.35 -19.44
CA ALA A 210 9.47 -20.24 -18.08
C ALA A 210 10.74 -19.37 -18.06
N ALA A 211 11.63 -19.50 -19.06
CA ALA A 211 12.80 -18.65 -19.19
C ALA A 211 12.45 -17.17 -19.43
N ILE A 212 11.46 -16.87 -20.28
CA ILE A 212 11.00 -15.51 -20.54
C ILE A 212 10.40 -14.89 -19.26
N ASP A 213 9.55 -15.63 -18.56
CA ASP A 213 8.90 -15.15 -17.35
C ASP A 213 9.93 -14.91 -16.22
N ALA A 214 10.92 -15.78 -16.05
CA ALA A 214 12.02 -15.59 -15.11
C ALA A 214 12.94 -14.42 -15.52
N MET A 215 13.21 -14.27 -16.82
CA MET A 215 13.99 -13.13 -17.34
C MET A 215 13.33 -11.78 -17.01
N ARG A 216 12.00 -11.66 -17.11
CA ARG A 216 11.28 -10.45 -16.74
C ARG A 216 11.44 -10.07 -15.27
N VAL A 217 11.68 -11.03 -14.40
CA VAL A 217 11.98 -10.78 -12.99
C VAL A 217 13.38 -10.21 -12.83
N ILE A 218 14.39 -10.84 -13.47
CA ILE A 218 15.79 -10.46 -13.25
C ILE A 218 16.16 -9.12 -13.88
N VAL A 219 15.50 -8.68 -14.97
CA VAL A 219 15.75 -7.38 -15.59
C VAL A 219 15.39 -6.19 -14.68
N GLN A 220 14.61 -6.41 -13.65
CA GLN A 220 14.26 -5.38 -12.64
C GLN A 220 15.44 -5.09 -11.69
N HIS A 221 16.44 -5.96 -11.60
CA HIS A 221 17.60 -5.71 -10.75
C HIS A 221 18.55 -4.69 -11.40
N PRO A 222 19.01 -3.64 -10.66
CA PRO A 222 19.88 -2.60 -11.25
C PRO A 222 21.28 -3.12 -11.63
N ASP A 223 21.84 -4.07 -10.88
CA ASP A 223 23.20 -4.58 -11.09
C ASP A 223 23.25 -5.64 -12.20
N GLU A 224 24.07 -5.35 -13.25
CA GLU A 224 24.24 -6.23 -14.41
C GLU A 224 24.92 -7.55 -14.08
N LEU A 225 25.88 -7.55 -13.17
CA LEU A 225 26.61 -8.76 -12.79
C LEU A 225 25.69 -9.72 -12.05
N ILE A 226 24.83 -9.19 -11.18
CA ILE A 226 23.82 -10.00 -10.50
C ILE A 226 22.82 -10.56 -11.50
N ARG A 227 22.32 -9.73 -12.45
CA ARG A 227 21.45 -10.22 -13.53
C ARG A 227 22.11 -11.36 -14.31
N ASP A 228 23.40 -11.25 -14.64
CA ASP A 228 24.10 -12.27 -15.41
C ASP A 228 24.22 -13.61 -14.66
N GLN A 229 24.44 -13.60 -13.34
CA GLN A 229 24.46 -14.82 -12.55
C GLN A 229 23.09 -15.55 -12.59
N TYR A 230 21.99 -14.80 -12.50
CA TYR A 230 20.66 -15.39 -12.64
C TYR A 230 20.34 -15.84 -14.06
N ILE A 231 20.88 -15.17 -15.10
CA ILE A 231 20.76 -15.64 -16.51
C ILE A 231 21.36 -17.04 -16.64
N VAL A 232 22.54 -17.26 -16.07
CA VAL A 232 23.18 -18.60 -16.12
C VAL A 232 22.29 -19.64 -15.42
N GLN A 233 21.76 -19.34 -14.24
CA GLN A 233 20.85 -20.22 -13.52
C GLN A 233 19.57 -20.56 -14.31
N ILE A 234 18.96 -19.57 -14.94
CA ILE A 234 17.76 -19.76 -15.79
C ILE A 234 18.11 -20.59 -17.03
N ALA A 235 19.24 -20.31 -17.65
CA ALA A 235 19.74 -21.02 -18.82
C ALA A 235 19.88 -22.52 -18.55
N ASP A 236 20.55 -22.87 -17.45
CA ASP A 236 20.74 -24.24 -17.02
C ASP A 236 19.41 -24.94 -16.72
N LYS A 237 18.52 -24.29 -15.96
CA LYS A 237 17.22 -24.83 -15.56
C LYS A 237 16.28 -25.05 -16.76
N CYS A 238 16.30 -24.13 -17.72
CA CYS A 238 15.42 -24.17 -18.89
C CYS A 238 16.06 -24.89 -20.10
N LEU A 239 17.31 -25.30 -20.02
CA LEU A 239 18.08 -25.90 -21.12
C LEU A 239 18.14 -24.99 -22.37
N ILE A 240 18.40 -23.71 -22.14
CA ILE A 240 18.50 -22.67 -23.18
C ILE A 240 19.87 -22.04 -23.06
N GLY A 241 20.51 -21.68 -24.18
CA GLY A 241 21.82 -21.03 -24.16
C GLY A 241 21.76 -19.69 -23.42
N ALA A 242 22.71 -19.44 -22.50
CA ALA A 242 22.76 -18.21 -21.72
C ALA A 242 22.86 -16.95 -22.61
N ASP A 243 23.58 -17.03 -23.74
CA ASP A 243 23.74 -15.91 -24.68
C ASP A 243 22.40 -15.52 -25.35
N GLU A 244 21.51 -16.47 -25.57
CA GLU A 244 20.16 -16.18 -26.09
C GLU A 244 19.33 -15.42 -25.06
N ILE A 245 19.41 -15.81 -23.76
CA ILE A 245 18.72 -15.12 -22.69
C ILE A 245 19.32 -13.72 -22.49
N ARG A 246 20.67 -13.56 -22.52
CA ARG A 246 21.34 -12.25 -22.45
C ARG A 246 20.87 -11.32 -23.56
N ARG A 247 20.82 -11.81 -24.77
CA ARG A 247 20.39 -11.05 -25.94
C ARG A 247 18.94 -10.57 -25.78
N ARG A 248 18.05 -11.42 -25.31
CA ARG A 248 16.63 -11.05 -25.06
C ARG A 248 16.49 -10.11 -23.87
N ALA A 249 17.21 -10.34 -22.78
CA ALA A 249 17.20 -9.45 -21.62
C ALA A 249 17.66 -8.03 -22.01
N SER A 250 18.71 -7.92 -22.84
CA SER A 250 19.14 -6.62 -23.37
C SER A 250 18.09 -5.97 -24.26
N GLN A 251 17.33 -6.73 -25.05
CA GLN A 251 16.25 -6.21 -25.88
C GLN A 251 15.04 -5.75 -25.05
N GLU A 252 14.72 -6.45 -23.96
CA GLU A 252 13.64 -6.04 -23.03
C GLU A 252 14.05 -4.78 -22.27
N ASN A 253 15.29 -4.69 -21.77
CA ASN A 253 15.83 -3.46 -21.20
C ASN A 253 15.80 -2.30 -22.22
N PHE A 254 16.19 -2.53 -23.47
CA PHE A 254 16.12 -1.53 -24.53
C PHE A 254 14.68 -1.13 -24.90
N LYS A 255 13.71 -2.03 -24.75
CA LYS A 255 12.29 -1.70 -24.92
C LYS A 255 11.74 -0.93 -23.71
N ALA A 256 12.14 -1.29 -22.51
CA ALA A 256 11.83 -0.54 -21.29
C ALA A 256 12.48 0.86 -21.36
N GLU A 257 13.76 0.97 -21.70
CA GLU A 257 14.45 2.24 -21.93
C GLU A 257 13.89 3.02 -23.13
N LYS A 258 13.52 2.37 -24.25
CA LYS A 258 12.87 3.03 -25.39
C LYS A 258 11.43 3.41 -25.14
N SER A 259 10.71 2.70 -24.30
CA SER A 259 9.41 3.18 -23.81
C SER A 259 9.59 4.38 -22.89
N ILE A 260 10.74 4.49 -22.22
CA ILE A 260 11.18 5.66 -21.46
C ILE A 260 11.78 6.74 -22.37
N THR A 261 12.58 6.38 -23.40
CA THR A 261 13.32 7.34 -24.27
C THR A 261 12.65 7.64 -25.61
N GLY A 262 11.67 6.86 -26.05
CA GLY A 262 10.84 7.14 -27.24
C GLY A 262 9.71 8.13 -26.99
N ARG A 263 9.47 8.49 -25.75
CA ARG A 263 8.94 9.79 -25.37
C ARG A 263 10.11 10.74 -25.28
N GLU A 264 10.08 11.89 -26.01
CA GLU A 264 10.94 13.03 -25.70
C GLU A 264 11.18 13.04 -24.19
N VAL A 265 12.43 13.33 -23.76
CA VAL A 265 12.74 13.60 -22.36
C VAL A 265 12.03 14.89 -21.99
N VAL A 266 10.74 14.80 -21.88
CA VAL A 266 10.00 15.51 -20.89
C VAL A 266 10.49 14.84 -19.60
N PRO A 267 11.11 15.56 -18.65
CA PRO A 267 11.43 15.01 -17.35
C PRO A 267 10.21 14.24 -16.94
N VAL A 268 10.37 12.97 -16.51
CA VAL A 268 9.26 12.19 -15.98
C VAL A 268 8.75 13.02 -14.80
N LYS A 269 7.89 13.97 -15.13
CA LYS A 269 6.86 14.38 -14.19
C LYS A 269 6.23 13.02 -13.88
N MET A 270 6.43 12.55 -12.63
CA MET A 270 5.52 11.61 -12.02
C MET A 270 4.18 11.92 -12.67
N GLU A 271 3.63 10.97 -13.47
CA GLU A 271 2.27 11.18 -13.99
C GLU A 271 1.49 11.56 -12.76
N ARG A 272 1.17 12.86 -12.65
CA ARG A 272 0.40 13.34 -11.52
C ARG A 272 -0.85 12.50 -11.59
N LEU A 273 -1.02 11.61 -10.62
CA LEU A 273 -2.25 10.87 -10.48
C LEU A 273 -3.39 11.82 -10.74
N THR A 274 -4.37 11.39 -11.52
CA THR A 274 -5.58 12.20 -11.64
C THR A 274 -6.07 12.48 -10.24
N ILE A 275 -6.74 13.60 -10.03
CA ILE A 275 -7.25 13.97 -8.70
C ILE A 275 -8.15 12.86 -8.11
N GLU A 276 -8.86 12.11 -8.98
CA GLU A 276 -9.70 11.00 -8.60
C GLU A 276 -8.88 9.81 -8.07
N PHE A 277 -7.76 9.50 -8.72
CA PHE A 277 -6.84 8.45 -8.24
C PHE A 277 -6.08 8.89 -6.98
N GLN A 278 -5.81 10.19 -6.80
CA GLN A 278 -5.30 10.73 -5.52
C GLN A 278 -6.31 10.52 -4.39
N ALA A 279 -7.60 10.76 -4.64
CA ALA A 279 -8.64 10.52 -3.65
C ALA A 279 -8.79 9.01 -3.31
N LEU A 280 -8.71 8.12 -4.30
CA LEU A 280 -8.70 6.67 -4.07
C LEU A 280 -7.47 6.23 -3.29
N ARG A 281 -6.28 6.77 -3.59
CA ARG A 281 -5.06 6.52 -2.81
C ARG A 281 -5.25 6.93 -1.36
N MET A 282 -5.80 8.11 -1.13
CA MET A 282 -6.11 8.57 0.22
C MET A 282 -7.16 7.70 0.91
N LEU A 283 -8.18 7.20 0.18
CA LEU A 283 -9.16 6.28 0.72
C LEU A 283 -8.51 4.96 1.19
N ILE A 284 -7.50 4.48 0.47
CA ILE A 284 -6.72 3.29 0.84
C ILE A 284 -5.86 3.54 2.09
N HIS A 285 -5.16 4.67 2.15
CA HIS A 285 -4.18 4.94 3.21
C HIS A 285 -4.75 5.67 4.44
N LYS A 286 -5.79 6.50 4.23
CA LYS A 286 -6.41 7.37 5.25
C LYS A 286 -7.95 7.30 5.17
N PRO A 287 -8.55 6.09 5.28
CA PRO A 287 -10.00 5.92 5.10
C PRO A 287 -10.82 6.81 6.02
N ASP A 288 -10.41 6.98 7.28
CA ASP A 288 -11.13 7.79 8.27
C ASP A 288 -11.20 9.28 7.89
N GLU A 289 -10.26 9.78 7.10
CA GLU A 289 -10.22 11.18 6.64
C GLU A 289 -10.99 11.42 5.34
N VAL A 290 -11.27 10.34 4.57
CA VAL A 290 -11.78 10.42 3.19
C VAL A 290 -13.20 9.91 3.05
N THR A 291 -13.57 8.85 3.78
CA THR A 291 -14.89 8.19 3.66
C THR A 291 -16.06 9.14 3.90
N GLU A 292 -15.91 10.15 4.76
CA GLU A 292 -16.99 11.09 5.06
C GLU A 292 -17.32 12.01 3.87
N TRP A 293 -16.35 12.35 3.03
CA TRP A 293 -16.54 13.33 1.97
C TRP A 293 -16.46 12.78 0.54
N LEU A 294 -15.78 11.65 0.31
CA LEU A 294 -15.71 11.05 -1.02
C LEU A 294 -17.04 10.37 -1.37
N HIS A 295 -17.58 10.70 -2.54
CA HIS A 295 -18.86 10.19 -3.03
C HIS A 295 -18.75 9.94 -4.55
N PRO A 296 -19.46 8.92 -5.12
CA PRO A 296 -19.42 8.63 -6.56
C PRO A 296 -19.69 9.85 -7.45
N VAL A 297 -20.57 10.76 -7.03
CA VAL A 297 -20.90 11.99 -7.78
C VAL A 297 -19.67 12.86 -8.11
N LEU A 298 -18.60 12.75 -7.31
CA LEU A 298 -17.35 13.48 -7.51
C LEU A 298 -16.42 12.81 -8.53
N LEU A 299 -16.65 11.54 -8.85
CA LEU A 299 -15.86 10.77 -9.79
C LEU A 299 -16.44 10.88 -11.20
N SER A 300 -15.59 10.82 -12.20
CA SER A 300 -15.96 10.82 -13.63
C SER A 300 -15.26 9.70 -14.40
N ASP A 301 -14.17 9.18 -13.86
CA ASP A 301 -13.45 8.06 -14.43
C ASP A 301 -14.17 6.75 -14.08
N PRO A 302 -14.66 5.97 -15.08
CA PRO A 302 -15.37 4.73 -14.82
C PRO A 302 -14.56 3.70 -14.03
N LEU A 303 -13.23 3.71 -14.15
CA LEU A 303 -12.34 2.85 -13.38
C LEU A 303 -12.26 3.30 -11.91
N ALA A 304 -12.17 4.62 -11.69
CA ALA A 304 -12.19 5.19 -10.34
C ALA A 304 -13.50 4.90 -9.61
N GLU A 305 -14.63 5.00 -10.30
CA GLU A 305 -15.95 4.74 -9.73
C GLU A 305 -16.12 3.27 -9.31
N ARG A 306 -15.71 2.31 -10.16
CA ARG A 306 -15.77 0.88 -9.83
C ARG A 306 -14.86 0.51 -8.66
N VAL A 307 -13.62 1.01 -8.68
CA VAL A 307 -12.66 0.78 -7.58
C VAL A 307 -13.19 1.38 -6.27
N TYR A 308 -13.73 2.59 -6.31
CA TYR A 308 -14.37 3.21 -5.14
C TYR A 308 -15.51 2.33 -4.57
N GLY A 309 -16.41 1.85 -5.45
CA GLY A 309 -17.52 0.98 -5.05
C GLY A 309 -17.05 -0.28 -4.32
N THR A 310 -15.99 -0.92 -4.81
CA THR A 310 -15.40 -2.11 -4.18
C THR A 310 -14.73 -1.76 -2.85
N LEU A 311 -13.95 -0.68 -2.79
CA LEU A 311 -13.27 -0.26 -1.55
C LEU A 311 -14.24 0.07 -0.42
N ILE A 312 -15.37 0.72 -0.72
CA ILE A 312 -16.38 1.08 0.29
C ILE A 312 -17.24 -0.12 0.73
N SER A 313 -17.48 -1.08 -0.17
CA SER A 313 -18.28 -2.28 0.14
C SER A 313 -17.48 -3.36 0.88
N SER A 314 -16.17 -3.30 0.84
CA SER A 314 -15.27 -4.27 1.47
C SER A 314 -14.94 -3.87 2.91
N THR A 315 -14.71 -4.87 3.77
CA THR A 315 -14.35 -4.62 5.17
C THR A 315 -12.91 -4.18 5.37
N ASP A 316 -12.04 -4.53 4.41
CA ASP A 316 -10.64 -4.13 4.38
C ASP A 316 -10.08 -4.19 2.95
N LEU A 317 -8.85 -3.67 2.78
CA LEU A 317 -8.16 -3.64 1.49
C LEU A 317 -7.88 -5.05 0.92
N HIS A 318 -7.72 -6.03 1.79
CA HIS A 318 -7.47 -7.41 1.37
C HIS A 318 -8.71 -8.03 0.71
N GLU A 319 -9.88 -7.88 1.31
CA GLU A 319 -11.16 -8.30 0.72
C GLU A 319 -11.43 -7.57 -0.59
N ALA A 320 -11.19 -6.25 -0.62
CA ALA A 320 -11.29 -5.46 -1.84
C ALA A 320 -10.39 -6.00 -2.95
N SER A 321 -9.13 -6.30 -2.63
CA SER A 321 -8.15 -6.81 -3.60
C SER A 321 -8.48 -8.21 -4.14
N GLN A 322 -9.18 -9.04 -3.36
CA GLN A 322 -9.65 -10.36 -3.82
C GLN A 322 -10.84 -10.26 -4.77
N SER A 323 -11.61 -9.19 -4.67
CA SER A 323 -12.83 -8.96 -5.47
C SER A 323 -12.54 -8.23 -6.79
N LEU A 324 -11.33 -7.67 -6.95
CA LEU A 324 -10.93 -6.89 -8.11
C LEU A 324 -10.12 -7.74 -9.11
N GLU A 325 -10.39 -7.56 -10.41
CA GLU A 325 -9.68 -8.23 -11.49
C GLU A 325 -9.16 -7.23 -12.54
N GLY A 326 -8.13 -7.61 -13.29
CA GLY A 326 -7.61 -6.82 -14.42
C GLY A 326 -7.15 -5.42 -14.04
N GLU A 327 -7.61 -4.39 -14.76
CA GLU A 327 -7.20 -2.99 -14.59
C GLU A 327 -7.53 -2.41 -13.20
N GLU A 328 -8.58 -2.89 -12.55
CA GLU A 328 -9.00 -2.47 -11.22
C GLU A 328 -8.01 -2.96 -10.16
N SER A 329 -7.62 -4.23 -10.24
CA SER A 329 -6.60 -4.83 -9.36
C SER A 329 -5.24 -4.16 -9.54
N ASP A 330 -4.85 -3.87 -10.81
CA ASP A 330 -3.60 -3.17 -11.12
C ASP A 330 -3.60 -1.73 -10.57
N LEU A 331 -4.73 -1.04 -10.63
CA LEU A 331 -4.87 0.31 -10.09
C LEU A 331 -4.72 0.30 -8.55
N VAL A 332 -5.47 -0.55 -7.86
CA VAL A 332 -5.40 -0.66 -6.38
C VAL A 332 -4.01 -1.07 -5.94
N GLY A 333 -3.37 -2.03 -6.62
CA GLY A 333 -1.98 -2.42 -6.37
C GLY A 333 -1.00 -1.25 -6.50
N ARG A 334 -1.14 -0.41 -7.51
CA ARG A 334 -0.31 0.81 -7.68
C ARG A 334 -0.58 1.86 -6.60
N LEU A 335 -1.85 2.13 -6.29
CA LEU A 335 -2.23 3.15 -5.31
C LEU A 335 -1.85 2.76 -3.89
N SER A 336 -1.89 1.48 -3.53
CA SER A 336 -1.52 0.98 -2.20
C SER A 336 -0.02 1.09 -1.89
N VAL A 337 0.83 1.16 -2.93
CA VAL A 337 2.29 1.28 -2.79
C VAL A 337 2.77 2.74 -2.83
N GLN A 338 1.95 3.66 -3.37
CA GLN A 338 2.32 5.07 -3.48
C GLN A 338 2.10 5.80 -2.16
N ASP A 339 3.09 6.61 -1.76
CA ASP A 339 2.99 7.46 -0.58
C ASP A 339 1.89 8.52 -0.73
N SER A 340 1.11 8.73 0.33
CA SER A 340 0.04 9.73 0.43
C SER A 340 0.36 10.87 1.41
N GLU A 341 1.59 10.93 1.96
CA GLU A 341 1.96 11.94 2.97
C GLU A 341 1.87 13.38 2.47
N GLU A 342 2.13 13.62 1.18
CA GLU A 342 2.02 14.95 0.56
C GLU A 342 0.58 15.36 0.24
N ASP A 343 -0.37 14.43 0.27
CA ASP A 343 -1.76 14.70 -0.08
C ASP A 343 -2.48 15.39 1.10
N LYS A 344 -2.94 16.60 0.87
CA LYS A 344 -3.79 17.32 1.82
C LYS A 344 -5.25 17.00 1.52
N PRO A 345 -6.01 16.34 2.44
CA PRO A 345 -7.41 15.93 2.19
C PRO A 345 -8.27 17.06 1.68
N LEU A 346 -8.19 18.23 2.31
CA LEU A 346 -8.98 19.39 1.93
C LEU A 346 -8.67 19.88 0.50
N GLY A 347 -7.40 19.88 0.09
CA GLY A 347 -7.01 20.29 -1.26
C GLY A 347 -7.51 19.33 -2.34
N VAL A 348 -7.49 18.02 -2.07
CA VAL A 348 -8.02 16.99 -2.98
C VAL A 348 -9.54 17.09 -3.06
N PHE A 349 -10.22 17.25 -1.93
CA PHE A 349 -11.66 17.42 -1.85
C PHE A 349 -12.16 18.65 -2.61
N SER A 350 -11.60 19.83 -2.36
CA SER A 350 -11.96 21.07 -3.05
C SER A 350 -11.79 20.96 -4.56
N ARG A 351 -10.72 20.32 -5.00
CA ARG A 351 -10.45 20.15 -6.43
C ARG A 351 -11.39 19.16 -7.11
N LEU A 352 -11.78 18.07 -6.42
CA LEU A 352 -12.81 17.15 -6.91
C LEU A 352 -14.17 17.82 -7.01
N LEU A 353 -14.55 18.59 -5.99
CA LEU A 353 -15.79 19.37 -6.00
C LEU A 353 -15.82 20.38 -7.14
N SER A 354 -14.74 21.13 -7.36
CA SER A 354 -14.66 22.08 -8.47
C SER A 354 -14.86 21.39 -9.82
N LEU A 355 -14.21 20.26 -10.05
CA LEU A 355 -14.36 19.50 -11.29
C LEU A 355 -15.77 18.92 -11.46
N ALA A 356 -16.38 18.43 -10.39
CA ALA A 356 -17.75 17.91 -10.42
C ALA A 356 -18.77 19.02 -10.71
N ALA A 357 -18.58 20.19 -10.08
CA ALA A 357 -19.42 21.37 -10.33
C ALA A 357 -19.29 21.88 -11.77
N GLU A 358 -18.07 21.93 -12.31
CA GLU A 358 -17.84 22.32 -13.71
C GLU A 358 -18.51 21.34 -14.68
N ARG A 359 -18.39 20.02 -14.46
CA ARG A 359 -19.07 19.00 -15.27
C ARG A 359 -20.59 19.20 -15.24
N LYS A 360 -21.18 19.40 -14.05
CA LYS A 360 -22.61 19.61 -13.90
C LYS A 360 -23.08 20.91 -14.54
N ALA A 361 -22.30 21.98 -14.45
CA ALA A 361 -22.62 23.23 -15.14
C ALA A 361 -22.64 23.07 -16.68
N VAL A 362 -21.67 22.37 -17.25
CA VAL A 362 -21.63 22.08 -18.70
C VAL A 362 -22.81 21.19 -19.12
N GLU A 363 -23.18 20.20 -18.32
CA GLU A 363 -24.36 19.36 -18.54
C GLU A 363 -25.65 20.20 -18.58
N LEU A 364 -25.86 21.06 -17.58
CA LEU A 364 -27.02 21.96 -17.50
C LEU A 364 -27.06 22.97 -18.66
N GLU A 365 -25.90 23.51 -19.07
CA GLU A 365 -25.80 24.38 -20.25
C GLU A 365 -26.20 23.63 -21.55
N SER A 366 -25.83 22.36 -21.65
CA SER A 366 -26.22 21.53 -22.78
C SER A 366 -27.72 21.26 -22.81
N LEU A 367 -28.31 20.93 -21.66
CA LEU A 367 -29.76 20.74 -21.50
C LEU A 367 -30.53 22.03 -21.80
N ALA A 368 -30.07 23.17 -21.31
CA ALA A 368 -30.67 24.48 -21.58
C ALA A 368 -30.67 24.86 -23.06
N ARG A 369 -29.60 24.47 -23.79
CA ARG A 369 -29.52 24.66 -25.26
C ARG A 369 -30.49 23.74 -26.04
N GLN A 370 -30.68 22.51 -25.54
CA GLN A 370 -31.57 21.53 -26.18
C GLN A 370 -33.04 21.84 -25.91
N SER A 371 -33.38 22.26 -24.69
CA SER A 371 -34.79 22.60 -24.31
C SER A 371 -35.22 23.97 -24.79
N GLY A 372 -34.29 24.91 -25.04
CA GLY A 372 -34.58 26.31 -25.33
C GLY A 372 -34.97 27.12 -24.09
N GLU A 373 -34.99 26.52 -22.90
CA GLU A 373 -35.44 27.13 -21.63
C GLU A 373 -34.27 27.50 -20.72
N LEU A 374 -33.43 28.46 -21.18
CA LEU A 374 -32.23 28.89 -20.46
C LEU A 374 -32.52 29.40 -19.05
N SER A 375 -33.69 30.01 -18.84
CA SER A 375 -34.10 30.59 -17.54
C SER A 375 -34.29 29.57 -16.45
N GLU A 376 -34.65 28.35 -16.77
CA GLU A 376 -34.86 27.25 -15.80
C GLU A 376 -33.55 26.80 -15.18
N TYR A 377 -32.46 26.74 -15.94
CA TYR A 377 -31.15 26.26 -15.49
C TYR A 377 -30.20 27.38 -15.04
N GLN A 378 -30.54 28.66 -15.28
CA GLN A 378 -29.64 29.78 -15.05
C GLN A 378 -29.22 29.95 -13.58
N ALA A 379 -30.14 29.71 -12.66
CA ALA A 379 -29.87 29.83 -11.21
C ALA A 379 -28.86 28.74 -10.76
N ASP A 380 -29.05 27.50 -11.18
CA ASP A 380 -28.17 26.36 -10.86
C ASP A 380 -26.79 26.52 -11.49
N ILE A 381 -26.70 26.93 -12.75
CA ILE A 381 -25.43 27.22 -13.43
C ILE A 381 -24.66 28.35 -12.72
N SER A 382 -25.37 29.43 -12.33
CA SER A 382 -24.76 30.57 -11.62
C SER A 382 -24.26 30.16 -10.24
N TYR A 383 -25.00 29.31 -9.53
CA TYR A 383 -24.60 28.74 -8.23
C TYR A 383 -23.31 27.92 -8.39
N LEU A 384 -23.28 26.96 -9.31
CA LEU A 384 -22.13 26.11 -9.53
C LEU A 384 -20.86 26.89 -9.89
N ARG A 385 -20.96 27.86 -10.79
CA ARG A 385 -19.81 28.70 -11.18
C ARG A 385 -19.28 29.55 -10.04
N ARG A 386 -20.17 30.10 -9.19
CA ARG A 386 -19.78 30.86 -8.00
C ARG A 386 -19.06 29.94 -6.99
N SER A 387 -19.62 28.77 -6.68
CA SER A 387 -19.03 27.81 -5.76
C SER A 387 -17.62 27.37 -6.21
N VAL A 388 -17.38 27.21 -7.52
CA VAL A 388 -16.03 26.91 -8.04
C VAL A 388 -15.05 28.04 -7.76
N MET A 389 -15.49 29.30 -7.83
CA MET A 389 -14.63 30.46 -7.51
C MET A 389 -14.30 30.50 -6.00
N GLU A 390 -15.29 30.28 -5.16
CA GLU A 390 -15.19 30.29 -3.69
C GLU A 390 -14.29 29.14 -3.17
N LEU A 391 -14.35 27.94 -3.78
CA LEU A 391 -13.49 26.82 -3.43
C LEU A 391 -12.00 27.03 -3.74
N ASN A 392 -11.65 28.02 -4.56
CA ASN A 392 -10.26 28.36 -4.86
C ASN A 392 -9.66 29.38 -3.88
N GLU A 393 -10.45 29.94 -2.96
CA GLU A 393 -10.00 30.85 -1.90
C GLU A 393 -9.61 30.02 -0.65
N GLU A 394 -8.46 30.33 -0.02
CA GLU A 394 -7.99 29.59 1.16
C GLU A 394 -8.73 30.05 2.43
N GLY A 395 -9.26 29.10 3.23
CA GLY A 395 -9.79 29.40 4.56
C GLY A 395 -10.87 28.43 5.09
N ILE A 396 -11.42 28.74 6.28
CA ILE A 396 -12.47 27.92 6.96
C ILE A 396 -13.78 27.92 6.14
N GLN A 397 -14.10 28.99 5.44
CA GLN A 397 -15.26 29.07 4.53
C GLN A 397 -15.25 27.99 3.45
N GLN A 398 -14.09 27.60 2.97
CA GLN A 398 -13.90 26.54 1.97
C GLN A 398 -14.51 25.18 2.41
N ILE A 399 -14.53 24.87 3.69
CA ILE A 399 -15.06 23.59 4.23
C ILE A 399 -16.59 23.62 4.22
N GLU A 400 -17.20 24.67 4.71
CA GLU A 400 -18.67 24.81 4.80
C GLU A 400 -19.30 24.83 3.41
N GLU A 401 -18.78 25.63 2.51
CA GLU A 401 -19.21 25.74 1.11
C GLU A 401 -18.99 24.43 0.34
N GLY A 402 -17.88 23.71 0.61
CA GLY A 402 -17.62 22.40 0.01
C GLY A 402 -18.65 21.34 0.43
N ILE A 403 -19.08 21.33 1.68
CA ILE A 403 -20.11 20.42 2.20
C ILE A 403 -21.48 20.73 1.59
N GLU A 404 -21.84 22.01 1.47
CA GLU A 404 -23.09 22.44 0.86
C GLU A 404 -23.14 22.08 -0.63
N LEU A 405 -22.10 22.38 -1.38
CA LEU A 405 -22.00 22.06 -2.80
C LEU A 405 -22.05 20.53 -3.04
N ARG A 406 -21.35 19.73 -2.23
CA ARG A 406 -21.41 18.27 -2.31
C ARG A 406 -22.86 17.77 -2.10
N SER A 407 -23.52 18.26 -1.07
CA SER A 407 -24.90 17.86 -0.76
C SER A 407 -25.85 18.24 -1.89
N TRP A 408 -25.64 19.39 -2.52
CA TRP A 408 -26.40 19.83 -3.68
C TRP A 408 -26.15 18.93 -4.92
N LEU A 409 -24.90 18.58 -5.18
CA LEU A 409 -24.52 17.69 -6.30
C LEU A 409 -25.15 16.28 -6.13
N ILE A 410 -25.15 15.75 -4.92
CA ILE A 410 -25.76 14.44 -4.61
C ILE A 410 -27.29 14.54 -4.87
N ALA A 411 -27.98 15.53 -4.32
CA ALA A 411 -29.42 15.70 -4.51
C ALA A 411 -29.82 15.84 -5.99
N LYS A 412 -28.98 16.49 -6.80
CA LYS A 412 -29.21 16.66 -8.25
C LYS A 412 -28.77 15.45 -9.11
N SER A 413 -28.08 14.49 -8.54
CA SER A 413 -27.77 13.23 -9.22
C SER A 413 -28.82 12.15 -9.00
N GLU A 414 -29.61 12.26 -7.90
CA GLU A 414 -30.68 11.33 -7.54
C GLU A 414 -32.07 11.76 -8.10
N ALA A 415 -32.20 13.02 -8.61
CA ALA A 415 -33.42 13.59 -9.20
C ALA A 415 -33.48 13.37 -10.73
#